data_b7fcac6bd1ceb6a998de33326bf019c1
#
_entry.id   b7fcac6bd1ceb6a998de33326bf019c1
#
_cell.length_a   1.000
_cell.length_b   1.000
_cell.length_c   1.000
_cell.angle_alpha   90.00
_cell.angle_beta   90.00
_cell.angle_gamma   90.00
#
_symmetry.space_group_name_H-M   'P 1'
#
loop_
_entity.id
_entity.type
_entity.pdbx_description
1 polymer ?
#
loop_
_entity_poly.entity_id
_entity_poly.type
_entity_poly.pdbx_seq_one_letter_code
_entity_poly.pdbx_strand_id
1 'polypeptide(L)'
;FYKVKKAQGTDITRTFCGLKDIRNIAPSIRYAKEAGMISQCSLCITHSPIHTVDYYVDMARQLIDLGCDEICLKDMAGIGRPETLGKICAGIKAYKKDIIVQYHSHAGPGFNMASILEVCKNGCDYVDTAVAPLAWGTGHADILAVQAMLKDAGFKVKEINMAAYMEVRSQIQEMMDDFLGLYCNPLNRINNSLLIAPGLPGGMMGSLMADLETNLESLNKWKAKHGQAELTQDELLVKLFDEVAYIWPKVGYPCLVTPFSQYVKNLALMNVIQMEKGKERWSMIADDIWDMILGKAGRLPGEVAPELKALAEAQGRKFSDTDPQANYPDELDKYRQMMAEKGWDTGQDDEELFEYAMHPSQYEAYKSGKAKQDFLADLQ
;
A
#
# COMPACT_ATOMS: atom_id res chain seq x y z
N PHE A 1 -8.13 14.58 14.68
CA PHE A 1 -7.97 13.14 14.42
C PHE A 1 -6.98 12.49 15.40
N TYR A 2 -5.67 12.85 15.40
CA TYR A 2 -4.67 12.16 16.23
C TYR A 2 -4.96 12.21 17.73
N LYS A 3 -5.50 13.31 18.27
CA LYS A 3 -5.89 13.40 19.68
C LYS A 3 -6.99 12.38 20.02
N VAL A 4 -7.98 12.21 19.13
CA VAL A 4 -9.06 11.20 19.30
C VAL A 4 -8.47 9.79 19.28
N LYS A 5 -7.62 9.46 18.29
CA LYS A 5 -6.97 8.15 18.21
C LYS A 5 -6.05 7.88 19.42
N LYS A 6 -5.38 8.90 19.95
CA LYS A 6 -4.60 8.77 21.20
C LYS A 6 -5.50 8.45 22.39
N ALA A 7 -6.62 9.14 22.53
CA ALA A 7 -7.60 8.86 23.59
C ALA A 7 -8.18 7.44 23.48
N GLN A 8 -8.33 6.92 22.25
CA GLN A 8 -8.79 5.55 21.98
C GLN A 8 -7.69 4.48 22.16
N GLY A 9 -6.48 4.83 22.60
CA GLY A 9 -5.41 3.91 22.93
C GLY A 9 -4.34 3.72 21.85
N THR A 10 -4.34 4.52 20.77
CA THR A 10 -3.28 4.46 19.75
C THR A 10 -2.04 5.20 20.22
N ASP A 11 -0.91 4.52 20.34
CA ASP A 11 0.35 5.10 20.82
C ASP A 11 1.30 5.50 19.69
N ILE A 12 1.30 4.78 18.57
CA ILE A 12 2.21 4.97 17.46
C ILE A 12 1.42 5.21 16.18
N THR A 13 1.73 6.29 15.46
CA THR A 13 1.23 6.51 14.11
C THR A 13 2.19 5.90 13.10
N ARG A 14 1.67 5.28 12.05
CA ARG A 14 2.48 4.85 10.91
C ARG A 14 2.03 5.58 9.65
N THR A 15 2.77 6.60 9.26
CA THR A 15 2.43 7.48 8.14
C THR A 15 3.34 7.24 6.95
N PHE A 16 2.80 7.27 5.73
CA PHE A 16 3.58 7.21 4.49
C PHE A 16 2.99 8.10 3.41
N CYS A 17 3.80 8.42 2.42
CA CYS A 17 3.37 9.00 1.16
C CYS A 17 3.87 8.13 0.01
N GLY A 18 2.97 7.66 -0.85
CA GLY A 18 3.33 6.84 -2.00
C GLY A 18 4.09 7.58 -3.10
N LEU A 19 3.97 8.92 -3.15
CA LEU A 19 4.79 9.77 -4.01
C LEU A 19 6.12 10.17 -3.33
N LYS A 20 6.24 9.91 -2.01
CA LYS A 20 7.38 10.30 -1.18
C LYS A 20 7.62 11.82 -1.14
N ASP A 21 6.57 12.58 -1.33
CA ASP A 21 6.58 14.03 -1.13
C ASP A 21 6.47 14.34 0.36
N ILE A 22 7.52 14.91 0.92
CA ILE A 22 7.62 15.23 2.36
C ILE A 22 6.54 16.21 2.81
N ARG A 23 6.08 17.08 1.92
CA ARG A 23 4.99 18.02 2.22
C ARG A 23 3.69 17.29 2.65
N ASN A 24 3.47 16.09 2.15
CA ASN A 24 2.34 15.24 2.57
C ASN A 24 2.54 14.59 3.94
N ILE A 25 3.78 14.42 4.41
CA ILE A 25 4.09 13.75 5.68
C ILE A 25 4.29 14.73 6.82
N ALA A 26 4.86 15.90 6.54
CA ALA A 26 5.21 16.90 7.56
C ALA A 26 4.04 17.28 8.49
N PRO A 27 2.80 17.52 8.01
CA PRO A 27 1.67 17.79 8.90
C PRO A 27 1.36 16.63 9.85
N SER A 28 1.49 15.39 9.36
CA SER A 28 1.25 14.19 10.16
C SER A 28 2.24 14.03 11.31
N ILE A 29 3.54 14.30 11.06
CA ILE A 29 4.57 14.31 12.11
C ILE A 29 4.19 15.30 13.20
N ARG A 30 3.89 16.54 12.81
CA ARG A 30 3.53 17.62 13.74
C ARG A 30 2.32 17.26 14.59
N TYR A 31 1.22 16.85 13.97
CA TYR A 31 -0.02 16.55 14.69
C TYR A 31 0.06 15.29 15.55
N ALA A 32 0.84 14.28 15.15
CA ALA A 32 1.10 13.12 15.98
C ALA A 32 1.84 13.51 17.27
N LYS A 33 2.87 14.35 17.16
CA LYS A 33 3.63 14.86 18.33
C LYS A 33 2.79 15.76 19.22
N GLU A 34 1.99 16.64 18.66
CA GLU A 34 1.03 17.48 19.41
C GLU A 34 -0.02 16.64 20.18
N ALA A 35 -0.35 15.46 19.68
CA ALA A 35 -1.24 14.51 20.35
C ALA A 35 -0.53 13.60 21.37
N GLY A 36 0.79 13.72 21.54
CA GLY A 36 1.57 12.84 22.43
C GLY A 36 1.75 11.41 21.91
N MET A 37 1.70 11.23 20.59
CA MET A 37 1.95 9.96 19.93
C MET A 37 3.38 9.87 19.41
N ILE A 38 3.89 8.65 19.27
CA ILE A 38 5.13 8.37 18.54
C ILE A 38 4.84 8.50 17.06
N SER A 39 5.60 9.35 16.37
CA SER A 39 5.51 9.55 14.92
C SER A 39 6.47 8.60 14.21
N GLN A 40 5.93 7.53 13.62
CA GLN A 40 6.69 6.63 12.77
C GLN A 40 6.42 6.94 11.30
N CYS A 41 7.48 7.24 10.55
CA CYS A 41 7.40 7.52 9.12
C CYS A 41 7.87 6.33 8.29
N SER A 42 7.07 5.92 7.30
CA SER A 42 7.37 4.76 6.47
C SER A 42 7.96 5.14 5.12
N LEU A 43 9.05 4.49 4.78
CA LEU A 43 9.66 4.49 3.45
C LEU A 43 9.11 3.27 2.69
N CYS A 44 8.15 3.49 1.80
CA CYS A 44 7.60 2.43 0.97
C CYS A 44 8.66 1.92 0.00
N ILE A 45 9.04 0.65 0.15
CA ILE A 45 10.10 0.05 -0.66
C ILE A 45 9.56 -0.30 -2.04
N THR A 46 10.25 0.18 -3.05
CA THR A 46 10.06 -0.22 -4.44
C THR A 46 11.42 -0.31 -5.12
N HIS A 47 11.50 -0.94 -6.28
CA HIS A 47 12.77 -1.21 -6.96
C HIS A 47 12.74 -0.61 -8.36
N SER A 48 13.50 0.45 -8.57
CA SER A 48 13.63 1.13 -9.86
C SER A 48 14.97 1.85 -9.96
N PRO A 49 15.36 2.35 -11.14
CA PRO A 49 16.60 3.14 -11.29
C PRO A 49 16.66 4.40 -10.42
N ILE A 50 15.50 4.92 -9.99
CA ILE A 50 15.40 6.12 -9.15
C ILE A 50 15.45 5.76 -7.66
N HIS A 51 14.81 4.66 -7.27
CA HIS A 51 14.69 4.24 -5.88
C HIS A 51 15.97 3.53 -5.40
N THR A 52 17.06 4.29 -5.31
CA THR A 52 18.38 3.83 -4.89
C THR A 52 18.53 3.85 -3.37
N VAL A 53 19.65 3.29 -2.86
CA VAL A 53 20.01 3.38 -1.43
C VAL A 53 20.08 4.84 -0.99
N ASP A 54 20.78 5.69 -1.74
CA ASP A 54 20.97 7.11 -1.42
C ASP A 54 19.64 7.86 -1.41
N TYR A 55 18.73 7.55 -2.35
CA TYR A 55 17.39 8.12 -2.37
C TYR A 55 16.61 7.83 -1.08
N TYR A 56 16.65 6.59 -0.59
CA TYR A 56 15.96 6.21 0.65
C TYR A 56 16.62 6.80 1.91
N VAL A 57 17.95 6.82 1.94
CA VAL A 57 18.70 7.42 3.06
C VAL A 57 18.45 8.93 3.13
N ASP A 58 18.44 9.62 1.98
CA ASP A 58 18.14 11.06 1.96
C ASP A 58 16.70 11.35 2.40
N MET A 59 15.74 10.55 1.95
CA MET A 59 14.35 10.65 2.41
C MET A 59 14.25 10.47 3.94
N ALA A 60 14.93 9.45 4.49
CA ALA A 60 14.96 9.22 5.93
C ALA A 60 15.55 10.42 6.69
N ARG A 61 16.64 11.01 6.19
CA ARG A 61 17.24 12.22 6.78
C ARG A 61 16.23 13.34 6.89
N GLN A 62 15.56 13.66 5.79
CA GLN A 62 14.56 14.73 5.76
C GLN A 62 13.44 14.49 6.77
N LEU A 63 12.94 13.25 6.90
CA LEU A 63 11.91 12.90 7.87
C LEU A 63 12.41 13.00 9.32
N ILE A 64 13.65 12.58 9.58
CA ILE A 64 14.30 12.70 10.89
C ILE A 64 14.49 14.18 11.27
N ASP A 65 14.90 15.03 10.32
CA ASP A 65 15.07 16.46 10.52
C ASP A 65 13.76 17.19 10.81
N LEU A 66 12.64 16.68 10.25
CA LEU A 66 11.29 17.13 10.59
C LEU A 66 10.82 16.65 11.97
N GLY A 67 11.58 15.79 12.63
CA GLY A 67 11.33 15.35 14.00
C GLY A 67 10.49 14.08 14.13
N CYS A 68 10.46 13.19 13.12
CA CYS A 68 9.88 11.87 13.33
C CYS A 68 10.68 11.08 14.38
N ASP A 69 10.00 10.21 15.10
CA ASP A 69 10.60 9.43 16.19
C ASP A 69 11.18 8.09 15.69
N GLU A 70 10.58 7.54 14.64
CA GLU A 70 10.94 6.23 14.10
C GLU A 70 10.83 6.21 12.57
N ILE A 71 11.66 5.37 11.93
CA ILE A 71 11.60 5.08 10.49
C ILE A 71 11.18 3.63 10.29
N CYS A 72 10.18 3.39 9.43
CA CYS A 72 9.78 2.06 8.99
C CYS A 72 10.21 1.84 7.54
N LEU A 73 11.04 0.83 7.30
CA LEU A 73 11.26 0.30 5.95
C LEU A 73 10.05 -0.57 5.59
N LYS A 74 9.14 -0.04 4.79
CA LYS A 74 7.85 -0.68 4.48
C LYS A 74 7.91 -1.38 3.13
N ASP A 75 8.15 -2.67 3.16
CA ASP A 75 8.17 -3.54 1.98
C ASP A 75 6.82 -4.25 1.80
N MET A 76 5.80 -3.48 1.38
CA MET A 76 4.43 -3.94 1.21
C MET A 76 4.25 -4.95 0.05
N ALA A 77 5.23 -5.07 -0.82
CA ALA A 77 5.24 -6.05 -1.92
C ALA A 77 6.14 -7.25 -1.62
N GLY A 78 6.99 -7.18 -0.60
CA GLY A 78 7.97 -8.21 -0.28
C GLY A 78 9.09 -8.34 -1.31
N ILE A 79 9.34 -7.28 -2.10
CA ILE A 79 10.31 -7.26 -3.20
C ILE A 79 11.65 -6.64 -2.83
N GLY A 80 11.78 -6.13 -1.63
CA GLY A 80 13.01 -5.51 -1.14
C GLY A 80 14.17 -6.50 -1.19
N ARG A 81 15.25 -6.13 -1.90
CA ARG A 81 16.46 -6.95 -2.02
C ARG A 81 17.24 -6.89 -0.71
N PRO A 82 17.64 -8.04 -0.14
CA PRO A 82 18.27 -8.09 1.18
C PRO A 82 19.45 -7.13 1.32
N GLU A 83 20.41 -7.18 0.41
CA GLU A 83 21.60 -6.30 0.44
C GLU A 83 21.24 -4.82 0.33
N THR A 84 20.29 -4.45 -0.55
CA THR A 84 19.84 -3.07 -0.70
C THR A 84 19.19 -2.55 0.59
N LEU A 85 18.31 -3.35 1.20
CA LEU A 85 17.65 -3.00 2.45
C LEU A 85 18.65 -2.87 3.61
N GLY A 86 19.63 -3.78 3.70
CA GLY A 86 20.71 -3.68 4.67
C GLY A 86 21.49 -2.37 4.54
N LYS A 87 21.87 -2.00 3.31
CA LYS A 87 22.56 -0.72 3.03
C LYS A 87 21.70 0.50 3.41
N ILE A 88 20.40 0.47 3.12
CA ILE A 88 19.47 1.55 3.52
C ILE A 88 19.44 1.65 5.05
N CYS A 89 19.26 0.53 5.75
CA CYS A 89 19.24 0.50 7.22
C CYS A 89 20.54 1.04 7.81
N ALA A 90 21.69 0.58 7.32
CA ALA A 90 23.02 1.07 7.74
C ALA A 90 23.18 2.57 7.50
N GLY A 91 22.76 3.09 6.34
CA GLY A 91 22.83 4.51 6.01
C GLY A 91 21.97 5.38 6.94
N ILE A 92 20.77 4.91 7.30
CA ILE A 92 19.89 5.58 8.28
C ILE A 92 20.56 5.61 9.66
N LYS A 93 21.07 4.46 10.13
CA LYS A 93 21.78 4.37 11.43
C LYS A 93 23.09 5.16 11.48
N ALA A 94 23.76 5.29 10.34
CA ALA A 94 24.95 6.14 10.23
C ALA A 94 24.60 7.63 10.37
N TYR A 95 23.45 8.06 9.87
CA TYR A 95 22.98 9.44 10.04
C TYR A 95 22.55 9.74 11.48
N LYS A 96 21.71 8.87 12.06
CA LYS A 96 21.25 9.01 13.46
C LYS A 96 21.22 7.64 14.13
N LYS A 97 22.24 7.36 14.93
CA LYS A 97 22.49 6.05 15.54
C LYS A 97 21.33 5.55 16.41
N ASP A 98 20.69 6.46 17.12
CA ASP A 98 19.62 6.19 18.09
C ASP A 98 18.22 6.21 17.51
N ILE A 99 18.06 6.56 16.21
CA ILE A 99 16.75 6.46 15.56
C ILE A 99 16.27 5.00 15.53
N ILE A 100 15.04 4.77 15.91
CA ILE A 100 14.44 3.44 15.80
C ILE A 100 14.15 3.13 14.34
N VAL A 101 14.59 1.97 13.87
CA VAL A 101 14.31 1.45 12.53
C VAL A 101 13.48 0.18 12.67
N GLN A 102 12.32 0.18 12.05
CA GLN A 102 11.45 -0.98 11.94
C GLN A 102 11.42 -1.51 10.50
N TYR A 103 11.33 -2.81 10.35
CA TYR A 103 11.15 -3.44 9.05
C TYR A 103 9.79 -4.16 8.97
N HIS A 104 8.99 -3.76 8.00
CA HIS A 104 7.69 -4.33 7.66
C HIS A 104 7.79 -4.98 6.28
N SER A 105 7.62 -6.30 6.18
CA SER A 105 7.79 -7.02 4.92
C SER A 105 6.78 -8.13 4.75
N HIS A 106 6.16 -8.18 3.57
CA HIS A 106 5.31 -9.29 3.16
C HIS A 106 6.15 -10.45 2.61
N ALA A 107 5.67 -11.70 2.81
CA ALA A 107 6.42 -12.90 2.45
C ALA A 107 6.28 -13.33 0.99
N GLY A 108 5.26 -12.84 0.28
CA GLY A 108 4.80 -13.32 -1.02
C GLY A 108 5.87 -13.69 -2.04
N PRO A 109 6.82 -12.81 -2.40
CA PRO A 109 7.87 -13.11 -3.37
C PRO A 109 8.97 -14.05 -2.87
N GLY A 110 9.10 -14.24 -1.54
CA GLY A 110 10.07 -15.16 -0.94
C GLY A 110 11.35 -14.52 -0.40
N PHE A 111 11.54 -13.19 -0.52
CA PHE A 111 12.76 -12.53 -0.01
C PHE A 111 12.75 -12.22 1.48
N ASN A 112 11.59 -12.16 2.12
CA ASN A 112 11.44 -11.49 3.40
C ASN A 112 12.31 -12.06 4.53
N MET A 113 12.50 -13.37 4.63
CA MET A 113 13.37 -13.96 5.66
C MET A 113 14.82 -13.51 5.51
N ALA A 114 15.36 -13.53 4.30
CA ALA A 114 16.70 -13.03 4.01
C ALA A 114 16.81 -11.53 4.28
N SER A 115 15.79 -10.77 3.90
CA SER A 115 15.74 -9.32 4.13
C SER A 115 15.64 -8.97 5.61
N ILE A 116 14.85 -9.70 6.40
CA ILE A 116 14.80 -9.55 7.86
C ILE A 116 16.18 -9.76 8.48
N LEU A 117 16.85 -10.84 8.11
CA LEU A 117 18.19 -11.15 8.63
C LEU A 117 19.16 -10.02 8.28
N GLU A 118 19.13 -9.54 7.05
CA GLU A 118 20.06 -8.52 6.55
C GLU A 118 19.82 -7.15 7.21
N VAL A 119 18.57 -6.70 7.35
CA VAL A 119 18.30 -5.43 8.04
C VAL A 119 18.66 -5.50 9.52
N CYS A 120 18.43 -6.65 10.19
CA CYS A 120 18.82 -6.84 11.58
C CYS A 120 20.34 -6.76 11.76
N LYS A 121 21.13 -7.35 10.87
CA LYS A 121 22.60 -7.22 10.87
C LYS A 121 23.07 -5.77 10.73
N ASN A 122 22.26 -4.93 10.12
CA ASN A 122 22.55 -3.52 9.85
C ASN A 122 21.84 -2.55 10.81
N GLY A 123 21.33 -3.04 11.95
CA GLY A 123 20.85 -2.21 13.05
C GLY A 123 19.35 -1.96 13.11
N CYS A 124 18.53 -2.74 12.39
CA CYS A 124 17.08 -2.71 12.55
C CYS A 124 16.69 -3.13 13.98
N ASP A 125 15.78 -2.38 14.61
CA ASP A 125 15.37 -2.57 16.00
C ASP A 125 14.13 -3.45 16.15
N TYR A 126 13.19 -3.36 15.19
CA TYR A 126 11.92 -4.10 15.19
C TYR A 126 11.63 -4.70 13.83
N VAL A 127 11.00 -5.87 13.83
CA VAL A 127 10.48 -6.53 12.63
C VAL A 127 9.02 -6.91 12.83
N ASP A 128 8.20 -6.68 11.82
CA ASP A 128 6.81 -7.13 11.81
C ASP A 128 6.76 -8.60 11.47
N THR A 129 5.95 -9.36 12.22
CA THR A 129 5.75 -10.79 12.05
C THR A 129 4.27 -11.13 12.09
N ALA A 130 3.92 -12.35 11.74
CA ALA A 130 2.57 -12.89 11.83
C ALA A 130 2.54 -14.17 12.66
N VAL A 131 1.32 -14.62 12.98
CA VAL A 131 1.05 -15.88 13.66
C VAL A 131 0.28 -16.80 12.70
N ALA A 132 0.69 -18.08 12.61
CA ALA A 132 -0.08 -19.05 11.87
C ALA A 132 -1.52 -19.15 12.46
N PRO A 133 -2.58 -19.32 11.60
CA PRO A 133 -2.54 -19.65 10.17
C PRO A 133 -2.45 -18.44 9.21
N LEU A 134 -2.31 -17.21 9.70
CA LEU A 134 -2.28 -15.99 8.87
C LEU A 134 -0.85 -15.57 8.45
N ALA A 135 0.16 -16.36 8.77
CA ALA A 135 1.54 -16.15 8.35
C ALA A 135 1.77 -16.61 6.90
N TRP A 136 2.84 -16.07 6.28
CA TRP A 136 3.33 -16.40 4.94
C TRP A 136 2.45 -15.85 3.79
N GLY A 137 2.82 -16.13 2.58
CA GLY A 137 2.12 -15.63 1.39
C GLY A 137 2.02 -14.12 1.39
N THR A 138 0.80 -13.59 1.28
CA THR A 138 0.55 -12.14 1.34
C THR A 138 0.66 -11.54 2.74
N GLY A 139 0.81 -12.38 3.79
CA GLY A 139 1.10 -11.97 5.16
C GLY A 139 2.61 -11.78 5.40
N HIS A 140 2.97 -11.69 6.69
CA HIS A 140 4.37 -11.65 7.13
C HIS A 140 4.92 -13.05 7.41
N ALA A 141 6.24 -13.14 7.63
CA ALA A 141 6.85 -14.37 8.13
C ALA A 141 6.30 -14.73 9.52
N ASP A 142 6.22 -16.03 9.80
CA ASP A 142 5.82 -16.51 11.11
C ASP A 142 6.84 -16.14 12.18
N ILE A 143 6.36 -15.67 13.33
CA ILE A 143 7.19 -15.20 14.45
C ILE A 143 8.14 -16.28 14.96
N LEU A 144 7.74 -17.57 14.96
CA LEU A 144 8.60 -18.66 15.41
C LEU A 144 9.79 -18.87 14.48
N ALA A 145 9.55 -18.79 13.16
CA ALA A 145 10.62 -18.92 12.17
C ALA A 145 11.60 -17.74 12.26
N VAL A 146 11.08 -16.52 12.41
CA VAL A 146 11.89 -15.31 12.58
C VAL A 146 12.72 -15.38 13.86
N GLN A 147 12.11 -15.77 14.99
CA GLN A 147 12.82 -15.93 16.26
C GLN A 147 13.97 -16.95 16.14
N ALA A 148 13.69 -18.13 15.57
CA ALA A 148 14.68 -19.19 15.41
C ALA A 148 15.87 -18.73 14.57
N MET A 149 15.60 -18.08 13.41
CA MET A 149 16.63 -17.54 12.52
C MET A 149 17.50 -16.48 13.21
N LEU A 150 16.87 -15.54 13.92
CA LEU A 150 17.61 -14.47 14.61
C LEU A 150 18.43 -14.99 15.78
N LYS A 151 17.95 -15.99 16.53
CA LYS A 151 18.73 -16.66 17.58
C LYS A 151 19.96 -17.37 17.01
N ASP A 152 19.79 -18.13 15.92
CA ASP A 152 20.89 -18.80 15.23
C ASP A 152 21.95 -17.80 14.73
N ALA A 153 21.51 -16.64 14.26
CA ALA A 153 22.39 -15.54 13.86
C ALA A 153 23.04 -14.77 15.04
N GLY A 154 22.80 -15.17 16.28
CA GLY A 154 23.43 -14.60 17.48
C GLY A 154 22.71 -13.38 18.07
N PHE A 155 21.49 -13.06 17.62
CA PHE A 155 20.72 -11.96 18.20
C PHE A 155 20.05 -12.36 19.51
N LYS A 156 19.97 -11.42 20.45
CA LYS A 156 19.15 -11.54 21.66
C LYS A 156 17.72 -11.16 21.31
N VAL A 157 16.84 -12.13 21.23
CA VAL A 157 15.41 -11.94 21.00
C VAL A 157 14.61 -12.42 22.20
N LYS A 158 13.46 -11.79 22.46
CA LYS A 158 12.57 -12.21 23.56
C LYS A 158 12.07 -13.61 23.34
N GLU A 159 11.93 -14.36 24.44
CA GLU A 159 11.29 -15.67 24.41
C GLU A 159 9.78 -15.52 24.13
N ILE A 160 9.29 -16.42 23.28
CA ILE A 160 7.86 -16.50 22.99
C ILE A 160 7.22 -17.38 24.04
N ASN A 161 6.15 -16.89 24.66
CA ASN A 161 5.31 -17.73 25.50
C ASN A 161 4.54 -18.70 24.61
N MET A 162 5.01 -19.96 24.53
CA MET A 162 4.44 -20.96 23.65
C MET A 162 2.99 -21.31 23.98
N ALA A 163 2.60 -21.25 25.26
CA ALA A 163 1.21 -21.51 25.66
C ALA A 163 0.29 -20.43 25.09
N ALA A 164 0.66 -19.15 25.27
CA ALA A 164 -0.10 -18.04 24.71
C ALA A 164 -0.09 -18.04 23.15
N TYR A 165 1.04 -18.40 22.54
CA TYR A 165 1.12 -18.55 21.08
C TYR A 165 0.13 -19.61 20.57
N MET A 166 0.08 -20.78 21.22
CA MET A 166 -0.82 -21.87 20.82
C MET A 166 -2.29 -21.51 21.03
N GLU A 167 -2.60 -20.78 22.10
CA GLU A 167 -3.95 -20.27 22.36
C GLU A 167 -4.39 -19.29 21.25
N VAL A 168 -3.58 -18.28 20.96
CA VAL A 168 -3.87 -17.32 19.87
C VAL A 168 -4.00 -18.03 18.53
N ARG A 169 -3.10 -18.96 18.22
CA ARG A 169 -3.17 -19.75 16.98
C ARG A 169 -4.48 -20.53 16.87
N SER A 170 -4.92 -21.16 17.96
CA SER A 170 -6.17 -21.93 17.99
C SER A 170 -7.39 -21.02 17.79
N GLN A 171 -7.43 -19.88 18.46
CA GLN A 171 -8.51 -18.90 18.30
C GLN A 171 -8.59 -18.34 16.87
N ILE A 172 -7.43 -18.01 16.26
CA ILE A 172 -7.40 -17.57 14.87
C ILE A 172 -7.88 -18.68 13.92
N GLN A 173 -7.48 -19.95 14.18
CA GLN A 173 -7.95 -21.07 13.36
C GLN A 173 -9.46 -21.26 13.47
N GLU A 174 -10.02 -21.17 14.68
CA GLU A 174 -11.46 -21.23 14.90
C GLU A 174 -12.21 -20.12 14.14
N MET A 175 -11.71 -18.88 14.22
CA MET A 175 -12.29 -17.77 13.43
C MET A 175 -12.18 -18.01 11.91
N MET A 176 -11.09 -18.62 11.45
CA MET A 176 -10.91 -18.99 10.04
C MET A 176 -11.92 -20.06 9.62
N ASP A 177 -12.15 -21.05 10.46
CA ASP A 177 -13.08 -22.14 10.17
C ASP A 177 -14.55 -21.67 10.23
N ASP A 178 -14.87 -20.77 11.16
CA ASP A 178 -16.24 -20.27 11.36
C ASP A 178 -16.67 -19.28 10.28
N PHE A 179 -15.82 -18.31 9.88
CA PHE A 179 -16.25 -17.26 8.94
C PHE A 179 -15.14 -16.62 8.11
N LEU A 180 -13.92 -16.40 8.62
CA LEU A 180 -12.87 -15.70 7.87
C LEU A 180 -12.43 -16.48 6.64
N GLY A 181 -12.48 -17.81 6.67
CA GLY A 181 -12.12 -18.67 5.56
C GLY A 181 -12.97 -18.42 4.29
N LEU A 182 -14.18 -17.90 4.44
CA LEU A 182 -15.05 -17.50 3.32
C LEU A 182 -14.47 -16.30 2.55
N TYR A 183 -13.77 -15.42 3.24
CA TYR A 183 -13.20 -14.18 2.67
C TYR A 183 -11.70 -14.30 2.33
N CYS A 184 -11.03 -15.31 2.86
CA CYS A 184 -9.59 -15.52 2.66
C CYS A 184 -9.36 -16.45 1.47
N ASN A 185 -8.95 -15.89 0.33
CA ASN A 185 -8.52 -16.71 -0.80
C ASN A 185 -7.32 -17.59 -0.38
N PRO A 186 -7.42 -18.95 -0.51
CA PRO A 186 -6.31 -19.84 -0.16
C PRO A 186 -4.99 -19.53 -0.86
N LEU A 187 -5.04 -18.95 -2.06
CA LEU A 187 -3.86 -18.53 -2.83
C LEU A 187 -3.07 -17.42 -2.11
N ASN A 188 -3.70 -16.66 -1.21
CA ASN A 188 -3.01 -15.64 -0.42
C ASN A 188 -1.98 -16.23 0.55
N ARG A 189 -2.04 -17.53 0.83
CA ARG A 189 -1.07 -18.23 1.70
C ARG A 189 0.12 -18.83 0.94
N ILE A 190 0.11 -18.72 -0.39
CA ILE A 190 1.14 -19.28 -1.27
C ILE A 190 2.09 -18.20 -1.70
N ASN A 191 3.39 -18.46 -1.61
CA ASN A 191 4.41 -17.55 -2.15
C ASN A 191 4.35 -17.57 -3.68
N ASN A 192 4.43 -16.38 -4.28
CA ASN A 192 4.39 -16.21 -5.71
C ASN A 192 5.51 -15.26 -6.16
N SER A 193 6.56 -15.82 -6.74
CA SER A 193 7.72 -15.05 -7.22
C SER A 193 7.43 -14.20 -8.46
N LEU A 194 6.31 -14.40 -9.16
CA LEU A 194 5.89 -13.53 -10.26
C LEU A 194 5.63 -12.08 -9.80
N LEU A 195 5.35 -11.87 -8.51
CA LEU A 195 5.20 -10.54 -7.91
C LEU A 195 6.47 -9.68 -7.98
N ILE A 196 7.63 -10.29 -8.16
CA ILE A 196 8.92 -9.58 -8.24
C ILE A 196 8.98 -8.65 -9.45
N ALA A 197 8.47 -9.07 -10.59
CA ALA A 197 8.57 -8.32 -11.85
C ALA A 197 7.74 -7.02 -11.83
N PRO A 198 6.43 -7.04 -11.55
CA PRO A 198 5.61 -5.83 -11.52
C PRO A 198 5.79 -5.02 -10.23
N GLY A 199 6.31 -5.60 -9.15
CA GLY A 199 6.48 -4.96 -7.86
C GLY A 199 5.16 -4.51 -7.20
N LEU A 200 4.05 -5.10 -7.59
CA LEU A 200 2.72 -4.78 -7.04
C LEU A 200 2.55 -5.38 -5.64
N PRO A 201 1.84 -4.71 -4.73
CA PRO A 201 1.56 -5.24 -3.39
C PRO A 201 0.87 -6.60 -3.43
N GLY A 202 1.35 -7.54 -2.59
CA GLY A 202 0.79 -8.91 -2.53
C GLY A 202 -0.72 -8.94 -2.29
N GLY A 203 -1.23 -8.04 -1.43
CA GLY A 203 -2.67 -7.91 -1.17
C GLY A 203 -3.51 -7.48 -2.38
N MET A 204 -2.90 -6.94 -3.44
CA MET A 204 -3.61 -6.60 -4.67
C MET A 204 -3.81 -7.78 -5.62
N MET A 205 -3.11 -8.90 -5.42
CA MET A 205 -3.19 -10.03 -6.36
C MET A 205 -4.59 -10.63 -6.47
N GLY A 206 -5.31 -10.74 -5.36
CA GLY A 206 -6.68 -11.22 -5.36
C GLY A 206 -7.61 -10.34 -6.21
N SER A 207 -7.56 -9.02 -6.00
CA SER A 207 -8.34 -8.07 -6.79
C SER A 207 -7.88 -8.00 -8.24
N LEU A 208 -6.57 -8.11 -8.49
CA LEU A 208 -6.02 -8.15 -9.85
C LEU A 208 -6.57 -9.35 -10.65
N MET A 209 -6.57 -10.54 -10.05
CA MET A 209 -7.05 -11.74 -10.73
C MET A 209 -8.56 -11.67 -11.02
N ALA A 210 -9.36 -11.13 -10.10
CA ALA A 210 -10.78 -10.88 -10.31
C ALA A 210 -11.04 -9.84 -11.41
N ASP A 211 -10.26 -8.75 -11.41
CA ASP A 211 -10.34 -7.72 -12.47
C ASP A 211 -9.95 -8.30 -13.83
N LEU A 212 -8.92 -9.15 -13.89
CA LEU A 212 -8.49 -9.81 -15.12
C LEU A 212 -9.58 -10.73 -15.67
N GLU A 213 -10.20 -11.55 -14.82
CA GLU A 213 -11.27 -12.47 -15.22
C GLU A 213 -12.47 -11.71 -15.83
N THR A 214 -12.96 -10.69 -15.12
CA THR A 214 -14.09 -9.86 -15.57
C THR A 214 -13.77 -9.12 -16.88
N ASN A 215 -12.59 -8.54 -16.98
CA ASN A 215 -12.19 -7.79 -18.18
C ASN A 215 -11.89 -8.71 -19.36
N LEU A 216 -11.31 -9.90 -19.12
CA LEU A 216 -11.05 -10.91 -20.14
C LEU A 216 -12.34 -11.38 -20.79
N GLU A 217 -13.35 -11.70 -19.98
CA GLU A 217 -14.67 -12.12 -20.50
C GLU A 217 -15.30 -11.05 -21.41
N SER A 218 -15.27 -9.80 -20.95
CA SER A 218 -15.77 -8.66 -21.71
C SER A 218 -14.97 -8.42 -23.00
N LEU A 219 -13.64 -8.52 -22.92
CA LEU A 219 -12.76 -8.34 -24.07
C LEU A 219 -12.94 -9.45 -25.10
N ASN A 220 -13.01 -10.71 -24.67
CA ASN A 220 -13.21 -11.86 -25.56
C ASN A 220 -14.57 -11.83 -26.24
N LYS A 221 -15.64 -11.42 -25.55
CA LYS A 221 -16.95 -11.16 -26.18
C LYS A 221 -16.86 -10.11 -27.31
N TRP A 222 -16.03 -9.06 -27.07
CA TRP A 222 -15.81 -8.04 -28.11
C TRP A 222 -14.99 -8.59 -29.28
N LYS A 223 -13.88 -9.31 -28.98
CA LYS A 223 -12.99 -9.94 -30.01
C LYS A 223 -13.77 -10.93 -30.90
N ALA A 224 -14.57 -11.78 -30.31
CA ALA A 224 -15.42 -12.73 -31.05
C ALA A 224 -16.38 -12.02 -32.04
N LYS A 225 -16.99 -10.89 -31.62
CA LYS A 225 -17.85 -10.08 -32.49
C LYS A 225 -17.09 -9.42 -33.65
N HIS A 226 -15.79 -9.26 -33.54
CA HIS A 226 -14.94 -8.64 -34.58
C HIS A 226 -14.06 -9.66 -35.31
N GLY A 227 -14.34 -10.98 -35.15
CA GLY A 227 -13.59 -12.04 -35.84
C GLY A 227 -12.12 -12.18 -35.41
N GLN A 228 -11.80 -11.73 -34.20
CA GLN A 228 -10.46 -11.85 -33.63
C GLN A 228 -10.36 -13.04 -32.68
N ALA A 229 -9.16 -13.62 -32.56
CA ALA A 229 -8.90 -14.71 -31.62
C ALA A 229 -9.06 -14.24 -30.17
N GLU A 230 -9.65 -15.09 -29.34
CA GLU A 230 -9.74 -14.87 -27.91
C GLU A 230 -8.36 -14.93 -27.23
N LEU A 231 -8.23 -14.24 -26.11
CA LEU A 231 -7.06 -14.29 -25.22
C LEU A 231 -7.33 -15.25 -24.07
N THR A 232 -6.29 -15.91 -23.63
CA THR A 232 -6.28 -16.62 -22.34
C THR A 232 -5.98 -15.64 -21.19
N GLN A 233 -6.24 -16.06 -19.97
CA GLN A 233 -5.91 -15.28 -18.77
C GLN A 233 -4.41 -15.03 -18.64
N ASP A 234 -3.58 -16.02 -18.93
CA ASP A 234 -2.12 -15.90 -18.88
C ASP A 234 -1.59 -14.91 -19.93
N GLU A 235 -2.14 -14.93 -21.15
CA GLU A 235 -1.76 -13.96 -22.19
C GLU A 235 -2.14 -12.52 -21.78
N LEU A 236 -3.32 -12.33 -21.19
CA LEU A 236 -3.72 -11.02 -20.69
C LEU A 236 -2.83 -10.57 -19.52
N LEU A 237 -2.45 -11.48 -18.62
CA LEU A 237 -1.56 -11.20 -17.49
C LEU A 237 -0.16 -10.80 -17.98
N VAL A 238 0.41 -11.50 -18.96
CA VAL A 238 1.70 -11.13 -19.57
C VAL A 238 1.63 -9.75 -20.19
N LYS A 239 0.61 -9.47 -21.01
CA LYS A 239 0.41 -8.15 -21.61
C LYS A 239 0.26 -7.04 -20.55
N LEU A 240 -0.43 -7.31 -19.45
CA LEU A 240 -0.56 -6.38 -18.36
C LEU A 240 0.78 -6.07 -17.68
N PHE A 241 1.58 -7.09 -17.40
CA PHE A 241 2.89 -6.89 -16.76
C PHE A 241 3.86 -6.15 -17.67
N ASP A 242 3.87 -6.45 -18.97
CA ASP A 242 4.65 -5.71 -19.97
C ASP A 242 4.21 -4.24 -20.03
N GLU A 243 2.90 -4.01 -19.99
CA GLU A 243 2.37 -2.64 -20.01
C GLU A 243 2.68 -1.89 -18.72
N VAL A 244 2.60 -2.52 -17.53
CA VAL A 244 3.03 -1.92 -16.27
C VAL A 244 4.51 -1.51 -16.36
N ALA A 245 5.37 -2.40 -16.85
CA ALA A 245 6.80 -2.11 -17.02
C ALA A 245 7.04 -0.95 -18.01
N TYR A 246 6.21 -0.81 -19.04
CA TYR A 246 6.29 0.26 -20.03
C TYR A 246 5.81 1.61 -19.50
N ILE A 247 4.67 1.65 -18.80
CA ILE A 247 4.05 2.92 -18.36
C ILE A 247 4.65 3.47 -17.08
N TRP A 248 5.08 2.62 -16.17
CA TRP A 248 5.54 3.03 -14.84
C TRP A 248 6.65 4.08 -14.88
N PRO A 249 7.74 3.91 -15.67
CA PRO A 249 8.72 4.97 -15.86
C PRO A 249 8.13 6.24 -16.47
N LYS A 250 7.16 6.13 -17.37
CA LYS A 250 6.56 7.27 -18.08
C LYS A 250 5.68 8.15 -17.21
N VAL A 251 5.07 7.57 -16.19
CA VAL A 251 4.30 8.30 -15.17
C VAL A 251 5.15 8.74 -13.97
N GLY A 252 6.49 8.73 -14.09
CA GLY A 252 7.40 9.28 -13.08
C GLY A 252 7.67 8.37 -11.88
N TYR A 253 7.57 7.05 -12.04
CA TYR A 253 7.90 6.06 -11.02
C TYR A 253 7.19 6.26 -9.66
N PRO A 254 5.87 6.51 -9.58
CA PRO A 254 5.19 6.53 -8.30
C PRO A 254 5.45 5.22 -7.55
N CYS A 255 5.61 5.26 -6.23
CA CYS A 255 5.78 4.04 -5.47
C CYS A 255 4.54 3.17 -5.60
N LEU A 256 4.74 1.87 -5.87
CA LEU A 256 3.63 0.93 -6.06
C LEU A 256 3.01 0.52 -4.72
N VAL A 257 2.41 1.49 -4.07
CA VAL A 257 1.62 1.39 -2.85
C VAL A 257 0.25 2.06 -3.08
N THR A 258 -0.76 1.66 -2.35
CA THR A 258 -2.11 2.27 -2.43
C THR A 258 -2.06 3.79 -2.20
N PRO A 259 -2.74 4.62 -3.02
CA PRO A 259 -3.58 4.25 -4.16
C PRO A 259 -2.82 4.09 -5.49
N PHE A 260 -1.55 4.50 -5.57
CA PHE A 260 -0.79 4.63 -6.82
C PHE A 260 -0.53 3.30 -7.52
N SER A 261 -0.37 2.21 -6.77
CA SER A 261 -0.31 0.86 -7.35
C SER A 261 -1.58 0.50 -8.11
N GLN A 262 -2.74 0.92 -7.61
CA GLN A 262 -4.03 0.73 -8.29
C GLN A 262 -4.12 1.60 -9.54
N TYR A 263 -3.65 2.86 -9.47
CA TYR A 263 -3.63 3.76 -10.63
C TYR A 263 -2.76 3.23 -11.76
N VAL A 264 -1.54 2.78 -11.45
CA VAL A 264 -0.64 2.18 -12.44
C VAL A 264 -1.23 0.91 -13.03
N LYS A 265 -1.77 0.00 -12.18
CA LYS A 265 -2.44 -1.22 -12.64
C LYS A 265 -3.64 -0.92 -13.54
N ASN A 266 -4.53 -0.01 -13.11
CA ASN A 266 -5.74 0.32 -13.86
C ASN A 266 -5.40 0.99 -15.20
N LEU A 267 -4.42 1.88 -15.21
CA LEU A 267 -3.94 2.52 -16.44
C LEU A 267 -3.36 1.50 -17.42
N ALA A 268 -2.53 0.57 -16.91
CA ALA A 268 -1.96 -0.50 -17.71
C ALA A 268 -3.06 -1.41 -18.30
N LEU A 269 -3.98 -1.86 -17.48
CA LEU A 269 -5.11 -2.71 -17.93
C LEU A 269 -5.96 -1.99 -18.96
N MET A 270 -6.27 -0.72 -18.75
CA MET A 270 -7.05 0.07 -19.70
C MET A 270 -6.31 0.22 -21.03
N ASN A 271 -5.01 0.51 -21.01
CA ASN A 271 -4.20 0.59 -22.23
C ASN A 271 -4.22 -0.74 -22.99
N VAL A 272 -4.00 -1.87 -22.31
CA VAL A 272 -4.05 -3.20 -22.95
C VAL A 272 -5.41 -3.43 -23.61
N ILE A 273 -6.51 -3.17 -22.90
CA ILE A 273 -7.87 -3.35 -23.44
C ILE A 273 -8.11 -2.45 -24.67
N GLN A 274 -7.68 -1.19 -24.62
CA GLN A 274 -7.86 -0.26 -25.74
C GLN A 274 -6.99 -0.66 -26.95
N MET A 275 -5.75 -1.07 -26.74
CA MET A 275 -4.87 -1.56 -27.82
C MET A 275 -5.41 -2.85 -28.46
N GLU A 276 -5.94 -3.80 -27.68
CA GLU A 276 -6.61 -5.00 -28.21
C GLU A 276 -7.85 -4.65 -29.06
N LYS A 277 -8.47 -3.50 -28.81
CA LYS A 277 -9.57 -2.95 -29.61
C LYS A 277 -9.11 -2.06 -30.76
N GLY A 278 -7.81 -2.02 -31.07
CA GLY A 278 -7.25 -1.24 -32.17
C GLY A 278 -7.17 0.25 -31.91
N LYS A 279 -7.27 0.69 -30.66
CA LYS A 279 -7.07 2.10 -30.25
C LYS A 279 -5.63 2.34 -29.82
N GLU A 280 -5.26 3.62 -29.77
CA GLU A 280 -3.94 4.01 -29.30
C GLU A 280 -3.81 3.90 -27.76
N ARG A 281 -2.55 3.72 -27.31
CA ARG A 281 -2.18 3.84 -25.90
C ARG A 281 -2.51 5.25 -25.42
N TRP A 282 -2.85 5.42 -24.16
CA TRP A 282 -3.25 6.67 -23.53
C TRP A 282 -4.60 7.25 -24.01
N SER A 283 -5.36 6.51 -24.82
CA SER A 283 -6.69 6.95 -25.28
C SER A 283 -7.70 7.11 -24.15
N MET A 284 -7.39 6.55 -22.97
CA MET A 284 -8.28 6.61 -21.81
C MET A 284 -7.46 6.65 -20.51
N ILE A 285 -7.44 7.80 -19.89
CA ILE A 285 -6.78 8.02 -18.58
C ILE A 285 -7.82 8.65 -17.66
N ALA A 286 -8.09 8.02 -16.51
CA ALA A 286 -9.02 8.51 -15.51
C ALA A 286 -8.52 9.80 -14.85
N ASP A 287 -9.41 10.62 -14.32
CA ASP A 287 -9.05 11.94 -13.77
C ASP A 287 -8.19 11.87 -12.51
N ASP A 288 -8.40 10.86 -11.66
CA ASP A 288 -7.56 10.61 -10.48
C ASP A 288 -6.12 10.22 -10.87
N ILE A 289 -5.95 9.47 -11.97
CA ILE A 289 -4.64 9.14 -12.54
C ILE A 289 -4.00 10.39 -13.14
N TRP A 290 -4.79 11.24 -13.83
CA TRP A 290 -4.32 12.54 -14.29
C TRP A 290 -3.86 13.44 -13.13
N ASP A 291 -4.60 13.48 -12.03
CA ASP A 291 -4.23 14.27 -10.86
C ASP A 291 -2.90 13.84 -10.25
N MET A 292 -2.61 12.52 -10.24
CA MET A 292 -1.29 12.00 -9.91
C MET A 292 -0.22 12.47 -10.91
N ILE A 293 -0.44 12.29 -12.22
CA ILE A 293 0.52 12.65 -13.27
C ILE A 293 0.83 14.16 -13.26
N LEU A 294 -0.19 14.98 -13.03
CA LEU A 294 -0.09 16.43 -13.01
C LEU A 294 0.53 17.02 -11.74
N GLY A 295 0.82 16.17 -10.74
CA GLY A 295 1.47 16.59 -9.50
C GLY A 295 0.53 17.22 -8.47
N LYS A 296 -0.80 17.14 -8.63
CA LYS A 296 -1.75 17.68 -7.65
C LYS A 296 -1.72 16.95 -6.31
N ALA A 297 -1.45 15.64 -6.33
CA ALA A 297 -1.30 14.83 -5.12
C ALA A 297 0.09 14.93 -4.48
N GLY A 298 1.03 15.60 -5.14
CA GLY A 298 2.43 15.75 -4.74
C GLY A 298 3.40 15.48 -5.89
N ARG A 299 4.67 15.80 -5.66
CA ARG A 299 5.74 15.56 -6.63
C ARG A 299 5.94 14.07 -6.87
N LEU A 300 6.06 13.69 -8.14
CA LEU A 300 6.45 12.33 -8.51
C LEU A 300 7.96 12.12 -8.23
N PRO A 301 8.38 10.88 -7.93
CA PRO A 301 9.80 10.57 -7.73
C PRO A 301 10.67 10.83 -8.95
N GLY A 302 10.12 10.61 -10.15
CA GLY A 302 10.79 10.81 -11.43
C GLY A 302 10.02 11.74 -12.35
N GLU A 303 10.59 12.00 -13.53
CA GLU A 303 9.97 12.86 -14.53
C GLU A 303 8.85 12.15 -15.29
N VAL A 304 7.81 12.90 -15.61
CA VAL A 304 6.75 12.46 -16.54
C VAL A 304 7.29 12.48 -17.95
N ALA A 305 6.99 11.46 -18.73
CA ALA A 305 7.43 11.32 -20.11
C ALA A 305 6.91 12.46 -21.01
N PRO A 306 7.71 12.86 -22.05
CA PRO A 306 7.33 13.94 -22.94
C PRO A 306 5.98 13.75 -23.65
N GLU A 307 5.66 12.51 -24.02
CA GLU A 307 4.38 12.19 -24.65
C GLU A 307 3.17 12.47 -23.76
N LEU A 308 3.28 12.22 -22.44
CA LEU A 308 2.22 12.53 -21.48
C LEU A 308 2.13 14.03 -21.19
N LYS A 309 3.29 14.73 -21.19
CA LYS A 309 3.30 16.20 -21.08
C LYS A 309 2.58 16.83 -22.28
N ALA A 310 2.88 16.39 -23.51
CA ALA A 310 2.21 16.85 -24.72
C ALA A 310 0.71 16.53 -24.73
N LEU A 311 0.33 15.34 -24.28
CA LEU A 311 -1.08 14.94 -24.17
C LEU A 311 -1.84 15.80 -23.14
N ALA A 312 -1.22 16.08 -22.00
CA ALA A 312 -1.80 16.98 -20.99
C ALA A 312 -2.04 18.40 -21.57
N GLU A 313 -1.05 18.94 -22.29
CA GLU A 313 -1.15 20.24 -22.95
C GLU A 313 -2.28 20.27 -23.99
N ALA A 314 -2.35 19.24 -24.85
CA ALA A 314 -3.40 19.12 -25.86
C ALA A 314 -4.81 19.04 -25.23
N GLN A 315 -4.93 18.52 -24.02
CA GLN A 315 -6.19 18.45 -23.25
C GLN A 315 -6.42 19.69 -22.36
N GLY A 316 -5.56 20.69 -22.42
CA GLY A 316 -5.65 21.91 -21.59
C GLY A 316 -5.39 21.64 -20.09
N ARG A 317 -4.78 20.51 -19.74
CA ARG A 317 -4.44 20.17 -18.36
C ARG A 317 -3.12 20.85 -17.95
N LYS A 318 -3.02 21.26 -16.69
CA LYS A 318 -1.87 21.99 -16.16
C LYS A 318 -1.17 21.20 -15.07
N PHE A 319 0.14 21.13 -15.17
CA PHE A 319 0.99 20.61 -14.09
C PHE A 319 0.98 21.55 -12.89
N SER A 320 1.04 20.98 -11.69
CA SER A 320 1.08 21.69 -10.42
C SER A 320 2.31 21.30 -9.62
N ASP A 321 2.95 22.26 -8.98
CA ASP A 321 3.99 22.05 -7.97
C ASP A 321 3.64 22.81 -6.67
N THR A 322 2.38 23.16 -6.51
CA THR A 322 1.87 23.76 -5.27
C THR A 322 1.95 22.75 -4.12
N ASP A 323 1.84 23.24 -2.88
CA ASP A 323 1.69 22.33 -1.73
C ASP A 323 0.46 21.43 -1.95
N PRO A 324 0.63 20.11 -1.99
CA PRO A 324 -0.49 19.21 -2.23
C PRO A 324 -1.60 19.34 -1.19
N GLN A 325 -1.30 19.75 0.05
CA GLN A 325 -2.31 19.98 1.08
C GLN A 325 -3.29 21.11 0.70
N ALA A 326 -2.85 22.07 -0.11
CA ALA A 326 -3.72 23.15 -0.59
C ALA A 326 -4.80 22.66 -1.57
N ASN A 327 -4.62 21.49 -2.18
CA ASN A 327 -5.58 20.89 -3.10
C ASN A 327 -6.67 20.08 -2.38
N TYR A 328 -6.53 19.87 -1.08
CA TYR A 328 -7.46 19.07 -0.26
C TYR A 328 -7.94 19.93 0.92
N PRO A 329 -8.98 20.74 0.73
CA PRO A 329 -9.54 21.56 1.79
C PRO A 329 -10.09 20.71 2.93
N ASP A 330 -10.14 21.28 4.13
CA ASP A 330 -10.82 20.65 5.25
C ASP A 330 -12.33 20.56 4.98
N GLU A 331 -12.86 19.34 4.98
CA GLU A 331 -14.28 19.08 4.73
C GLU A 331 -15.04 18.61 5.99
N LEU A 332 -14.44 18.64 7.19
CA LEU A 332 -15.09 18.14 8.40
C LEU A 332 -16.42 18.84 8.68
N ASP A 333 -16.50 20.15 8.48
CA ASP A 333 -17.75 20.90 8.69
C ASP A 333 -18.85 20.47 7.71
N LYS A 334 -18.50 20.16 6.47
CA LYS A 334 -19.43 19.59 5.47
C LYS A 334 -19.99 18.24 5.95
N TYR A 335 -19.13 17.33 6.40
CA TYR A 335 -19.58 16.02 6.91
C TYR A 335 -20.39 16.17 8.20
N ARG A 336 -20.04 17.10 9.08
CA ARG A 336 -20.83 17.42 10.27
C ARG A 336 -22.24 17.87 9.92
N GLN A 337 -22.39 18.75 8.94
CA GLN A 337 -23.69 19.18 8.43
C GLN A 337 -24.47 18.01 7.83
N MET A 338 -23.85 17.18 7.01
CA MET A 338 -24.48 15.98 6.42
C MET A 338 -24.97 15.01 7.50
N MET A 339 -24.22 14.80 8.58
CA MET A 339 -24.65 13.99 9.72
C MET A 339 -25.87 14.60 10.42
N ALA A 340 -25.85 15.90 10.68
CA ALA A 340 -26.98 16.61 11.27
C ALA A 340 -28.26 16.49 10.42
N GLU A 341 -28.17 16.66 9.11
CA GLU A 341 -29.28 16.49 8.17
C GLU A 341 -29.87 15.06 8.18
N LYS A 342 -29.01 14.05 8.42
CA LYS A 342 -29.40 12.64 8.52
C LYS A 342 -29.83 12.24 9.95
N GLY A 343 -29.72 13.12 10.93
CA GLY A 343 -30.00 12.83 12.33
C GLY A 343 -28.98 11.87 12.96
N TRP A 344 -27.73 11.86 12.46
CA TRP A 344 -26.66 11.03 13.00
C TRP A 344 -25.85 11.79 14.04
N ASP A 345 -25.49 11.10 15.13
CA ASP A 345 -24.62 11.63 16.18
C ASP A 345 -23.15 11.61 15.69
N THR A 346 -22.39 12.64 16.04
CA THR A 346 -20.95 12.71 15.72
C THR A 346 -20.09 11.82 16.61
N GLY A 347 -20.67 11.23 17.65
CA GLY A 347 -19.97 10.39 18.62
C GLY A 347 -19.21 11.19 19.68
N GLN A 348 -18.65 10.50 20.65
CA GLN A 348 -17.79 11.09 21.65
C GLN A 348 -16.51 11.62 20.98
N ASP A 349 -16.13 12.87 21.25
CA ASP A 349 -14.94 13.51 20.65
C ASP A 349 -14.94 13.50 19.09
N ASP A 350 -16.13 13.54 18.47
CA ASP A 350 -16.31 13.51 17.01
C ASP A 350 -15.78 12.21 16.33
N GLU A 351 -15.70 11.11 17.03
CA GLU A 351 -15.17 9.85 16.48
C GLU A 351 -15.99 9.34 15.28
N GLU A 352 -17.31 9.39 15.35
CA GLU A 352 -18.20 8.99 14.26
C GLU A 352 -18.08 9.96 13.06
N LEU A 353 -17.89 11.24 13.31
CA LEU A 353 -17.62 12.23 12.27
C LEU A 353 -16.33 11.91 11.50
N PHE A 354 -15.25 11.55 12.19
CA PHE A 354 -14.01 11.15 11.54
C PHE A 354 -14.18 9.87 10.73
N GLU A 355 -14.90 8.87 11.24
CA GLU A 355 -15.18 7.64 10.50
C GLU A 355 -15.99 7.92 9.22
N TYR A 356 -17.01 8.79 9.32
CA TYR A 356 -17.79 9.19 8.15
C TYR A 356 -16.95 9.95 7.12
N ALA A 357 -16.13 10.92 7.54
CA ALA A 357 -15.30 11.71 6.65
C ALA A 357 -14.21 10.87 5.96
N MET A 358 -13.70 9.84 6.64
CA MET A 358 -12.65 8.96 6.09
C MET A 358 -13.21 7.84 5.21
N HIS A 359 -14.41 7.36 5.49
CA HIS A 359 -15.02 6.20 4.85
C HIS A 359 -16.50 6.42 4.49
N PRO A 360 -16.85 7.47 3.71
CA PRO A 360 -18.23 7.90 3.54
C PRO A 360 -19.15 6.80 3.03
N SER A 361 -18.76 6.07 1.99
CA SER A 361 -19.60 5.02 1.40
C SER A 361 -19.83 3.85 2.35
N GLN A 362 -18.77 3.40 3.03
CA GLN A 362 -18.84 2.30 4.00
C GLN A 362 -19.66 2.69 5.22
N TYR A 363 -19.47 3.92 5.71
CA TYR A 363 -20.23 4.44 6.85
C TYR A 363 -21.74 4.57 6.53
N GLU A 364 -22.08 5.07 5.35
CA GLU A 364 -23.48 5.13 4.88
C GLU A 364 -24.09 3.74 4.73
N ALA A 365 -23.35 2.77 4.18
CA ALA A 365 -23.82 1.38 4.07
C ALA A 365 -24.04 0.75 5.47
N TYR A 366 -23.18 1.06 6.43
CA TYR A 366 -23.34 0.61 7.81
C TYR A 366 -24.60 1.24 8.47
N LYS A 367 -24.72 2.57 8.42
CA LYS A 367 -25.85 3.29 9.06
C LYS A 367 -27.20 2.98 8.42
N SER A 368 -27.26 2.72 7.12
CA SER A 368 -28.49 2.31 6.41
C SER A 368 -28.87 0.85 6.60
N GLY A 369 -28.00 0.05 7.22
CA GLY A 369 -28.17 -1.40 7.34
C GLY A 369 -27.88 -2.19 6.06
N LYS A 370 -27.47 -1.52 4.98
CA LYS A 370 -27.13 -2.17 3.70
C LYS A 370 -25.94 -3.12 3.87
N ALA A 371 -24.90 -2.73 4.59
CA ALA A 371 -23.75 -3.59 4.85
C ALA A 371 -24.14 -4.93 5.49
N LYS A 372 -25.10 -4.91 6.43
CA LYS A 372 -25.63 -6.14 7.06
C LYS A 372 -26.43 -6.98 6.06
N GLN A 373 -27.22 -6.35 5.20
CA GLN A 373 -28.01 -7.06 4.17
C GLN A 373 -27.10 -7.73 3.15
N ASP A 374 -26.09 -7.00 2.65
CA ASP A 374 -25.09 -7.51 1.71
C ASP A 374 -24.35 -8.72 2.33
N PHE A 375 -23.86 -8.58 3.57
CA PHE A 375 -23.21 -9.66 4.29
C PHE A 375 -24.09 -10.92 4.43
N LEU A 376 -25.35 -10.75 4.79
CA LEU A 376 -26.27 -11.89 4.92
C LEU A 376 -26.58 -12.53 3.57
N ALA A 377 -26.57 -11.78 2.48
CA ALA A 377 -26.75 -12.32 1.13
C ALA A 377 -25.52 -13.12 0.68
N ASP A 378 -24.33 -12.68 1.01
CA ASP A 378 -23.08 -13.40 0.69
C ASP A 378 -22.93 -14.73 1.44
N LEU A 379 -23.64 -14.91 2.57
CA LEU A 379 -23.65 -16.14 3.35
C LEU A 379 -24.63 -17.20 2.81
N GLN A 380 -25.54 -16.85 1.92
CA GLN A 380 -26.52 -17.74 1.28
C GLN A 380 -26.02 -18.29 -0.05
#